data_d3144f0bb36a90c9ebe97fe3ce8a3332
#
_entry.id   d3144f0bb36a90c9ebe97fe3ce8a3332
#
_cell.length_a   1.000
_cell.length_b   1.000
_cell.length_c   1.000
_cell.angle_alpha   90.00
_cell.angle_beta   90.00
_cell.angle_gamma   90.00
#
_symmetry.space_group_name_H-M   'P 1'
#
loop_
_entity.id
_entity.type
_entity.pdbx_description
1 polymer ?
#
loop_
_entity_poly.entity_id
_entity_poly.type
_entity_poly.pdbx_seq_one_letter_code
_entity_poly.pdbx_strand_id
1 'polypeptide(L)'
;MARGVDLHAIKYLPLKLKGPARHWLNSLPAESIGSWEDLEAAFLDNFQGTYVRPPDADDLSHIIQQPDESARQFWTRFLTKKNQIVDCPDAEALAAFKHNIRDEWLARHLGQEKPKSMAAVTSLMTRFCAGEDSWLAQQQHHQQIELV
;
A
#
# COMPACT_ATOMS: atom_id res chain seq x y z
N MET A 1 -38.59 -3.60 -16.71
CA MET A 1 -38.63 -4.64 -15.66
C MET A 1 -37.51 -4.59 -14.65
N ALA A 2 -36.38 -3.86 -14.88
CA ALA A 2 -35.30 -3.67 -13.92
C ALA A 2 -35.70 -2.83 -12.69
N ARG A 3 -36.64 -1.92 -12.80
CA ARG A 3 -37.05 -0.96 -11.77
C ARG A 3 -37.60 -1.60 -10.47
N GLY A 4 -38.26 -2.74 -10.56
CA GLY A 4 -38.83 -3.40 -9.37
C GLY A 4 -37.80 -4.08 -8.48
N VAL A 5 -36.72 -4.61 -9.06
CA VAL A 5 -35.62 -5.26 -8.33
C VAL A 5 -34.77 -4.20 -7.63
N ASP A 6 -34.51 -3.09 -8.30
CA ASP A 6 -33.70 -1.99 -7.77
C ASP A 6 -34.34 -1.34 -6.54
N LEU A 7 -35.65 -1.06 -6.59
CA LEU A 7 -36.39 -0.51 -5.46
C LEU A 7 -36.42 -1.45 -4.27
N HIS A 8 -36.51 -2.77 -4.53
CA HIS A 8 -36.47 -3.78 -3.47
C HIS A 8 -35.12 -3.83 -2.81
N ALA A 9 -34.02 -3.81 -3.60
CA ALA A 9 -32.67 -3.76 -3.08
C ALA A 9 -32.40 -2.52 -2.23
N ILE A 10 -32.85 -1.35 -2.68
CA ILE A 10 -32.74 -0.08 -1.95
C ILE A 10 -33.44 -0.15 -0.59
N LYS A 11 -34.61 -0.77 -0.52
CA LYS A 11 -35.38 -0.91 0.71
C LYS A 11 -34.64 -1.69 1.80
N TYR A 12 -33.86 -2.69 1.41
CA TYR A 12 -33.09 -3.53 2.34
C TYR A 12 -31.66 -3.08 2.55
N LEU A 13 -31.18 -2.10 1.80
CA LEU A 13 -29.82 -1.59 1.90
C LEU A 13 -29.45 -1.11 3.31
N PRO A 14 -30.34 -0.39 4.06
CA PRO A 14 -30.00 0.06 5.41
C PRO A 14 -29.60 -1.08 6.36
N LEU A 15 -30.08 -2.28 6.15
CA LEU A 15 -29.74 -3.45 6.94
C LEU A 15 -28.32 -3.96 6.67
N LYS A 16 -27.74 -3.60 5.53
CA LYS A 16 -26.41 -4.03 5.10
C LYS A 16 -25.34 -2.99 5.35
N LEU A 17 -25.68 -1.73 5.46
CA LEU A 17 -24.75 -0.65 5.74
C LEU A 17 -24.50 -0.49 7.23
N LYS A 18 -23.28 -0.06 7.57
CA LYS A 18 -22.85 0.21 8.95
C LYS A 18 -22.19 1.58 9.03
N GLY A 19 -22.13 2.13 10.25
CA GLY A 19 -21.43 3.35 10.56
C GLY A 19 -21.92 4.58 9.77
N PRO A 20 -20.99 5.42 9.28
CA PRO A 20 -21.35 6.67 8.60
C PRO A 20 -22.24 6.50 7.38
N ALA A 21 -22.05 5.42 6.61
CA ALA A 21 -22.87 5.15 5.43
C ALA A 21 -24.33 4.87 5.79
N ARG A 22 -24.59 4.12 6.84
CA ARG A 22 -25.93 3.86 7.34
C ARG A 22 -26.59 5.14 7.88
N HIS A 23 -25.84 5.93 8.64
CA HIS A 23 -26.32 7.20 9.18
C HIS A 23 -26.71 8.16 8.06
N TRP A 24 -25.86 8.29 7.05
CA TRP A 24 -26.15 9.09 5.86
C TRP A 24 -27.42 8.64 5.15
N LEU A 25 -27.56 7.34 4.90
CA LEU A 25 -28.74 6.79 4.21
C LEU A 25 -30.04 7.10 4.96
N ASN A 26 -30.03 6.98 6.29
CA ASN A 26 -31.18 7.29 7.14
C ASN A 26 -31.49 8.79 7.19
N SER A 27 -30.52 9.67 6.89
CA SER A 27 -30.70 11.12 6.89
C SER A 27 -31.30 11.66 5.58
N LEU A 28 -31.40 10.86 4.54
CA LEU A 28 -31.96 11.29 3.28
C LEU A 28 -33.45 11.66 3.42
N PRO A 29 -33.90 12.74 2.72
CA PRO A 29 -35.32 13.12 2.73
C PRO A 29 -36.20 11.97 2.24
N ALA A 30 -37.40 11.88 2.78
CA ALA A 30 -38.38 10.91 2.32
C ALA A 30 -38.65 11.08 0.81
N GLU A 31 -38.75 9.98 0.09
CA GLU A 31 -39.04 9.94 -1.35
C GLU A 31 -37.97 10.61 -2.25
N SER A 32 -36.79 10.95 -1.72
CA SER A 32 -35.70 11.56 -2.50
C SER A 32 -35.03 10.59 -3.46
N ILE A 33 -35.09 9.28 -3.18
CA ILE A 33 -34.49 8.22 -3.99
C ILE A 33 -35.57 7.40 -4.66
N GLY A 34 -35.70 7.55 -5.99
CA GLY A 34 -36.67 6.83 -6.78
C GLY A 34 -36.13 5.67 -7.61
N SER A 35 -34.78 5.55 -7.69
CA SER A 35 -34.11 4.50 -8.46
C SER A 35 -32.75 4.19 -7.87
N TRP A 36 -32.17 3.09 -8.34
CA TRP A 36 -30.78 2.73 -7.96
C TRP A 36 -29.78 3.81 -8.43
N GLU A 37 -29.97 4.35 -9.62
CA GLU A 37 -29.17 5.43 -10.18
C GLU A 37 -29.21 6.69 -9.31
N ASP A 38 -30.39 7.05 -8.78
CA ASP A 38 -30.52 8.18 -7.85
C ASP A 38 -29.71 7.95 -6.56
N LEU A 39 -29.78 6.74 -6.02
CA LEU A 39 -29.03 6.37 -4.83
C LEU A 39 -27.52 6.42 -5.09
N GLU A 40 -27.06 5.88 -6.20
CA GLU A 40 -25.66 5.88 -6.59
C GLU A 40 -25.12 7.30 -6.74
N ALA A 41 -25.87 8.17 -7.44
CA ALA A 41 -25.50 9.58 -7.62
C ALA A 41 -25.42 10.31 -6.28
N ALA A 42 -26.40 10.14 -5.40
CA ALA A 42 -26.42 10.77 -4.07
C ALA A 42 -25.26 10.25 -3.20
N PHE A 43 -24.96 8.96 -3.24
CA PHE A 43 -23.86 8.35 -2.51
C PHE A 43 -22.51 8.91 -2.98
N LEU A 44 -22.26 8.93 -4.29
CA LEU A 44 -21.02 9.46 -4.85
C LEU A 44 -20.86 10.94 -4.51
N ASP A 45 -21.92 11.74 -4.61
CA ASP A 45 -21.88 13.15 -4.27
C ASP A 45 -21.49 13.37 -2.80
N ASN A 46 -22.09 12.60 -1.89
CA ASN A 46 -21.81 12.74 -0.45
C ASN A 46 -20.42 12.22 -0.04
N PHE A 47 -19.97 11.11 -0.62
CA PHE A 47 -18.73 10.46 -0.21
C PHE A 47 -17.55 10.67 -1.17
N GLN A 48 -17.69 11.49 -2.20
CA GLN A 48 -16.65 11.74 -3.19
C GLN A 48 -15.35 12.21 -2.57
N GLY A 49 -15.41 13.06 -1.54
CA GLY A 49 -14.24 13.54 -0.83
C GLY A 49 -13.63 12.54 0.17
N THR A 50 -14.35 11.45 0.49
CA THR A 50 -13.91 10.43 1.44
C THR A 50 -13.56 9.10 0.79
N TYR A 51 -13.77 8.98 -0.52
CA TYR A 51 -13.39 7.77 -1.24
C TYR A 51 -11.89 7.63 -1.29
N VAL A 52 -11.39 6.56 -0.68
CA VAL A 52 -9.99 6.17 -0.76
C VAL A 52 -9.88 5.03 -1.77
N ARG A 53 -9.18 5.30 -2.86
CA ARG A 53 -8.91 4.28 -3.89
C ARG A 53 -8.12 3.12 -3.27
N PRO A 54 -8.50 1.85 -3.51
CA PRO A 54 -7.68 0.72 -3.08
C PRO A 54 -6.26 0.82 -3.67
N PRO A 55 -5.21 0.46 -2.91
CA PRO A 55 -3.85 0.48 -3.44
C PRO A 55 -3.69 -0.55 -4.57
N ASP A 56 -2.91 -0.18 -5.57
CA ASP A 56 -2.57 -1.04 -6.70
C ASP A 56 -1.05 -1.07 -6.96
N ALA A 57 -0.64 -1.85 -7.95
CA ALA A 57 0.78 -2.02 -8.26
C ALA A 57 1.49 -0.71 -8.64
N ASP A 58 0.76 0.25 -9.21
CA ASP A 58 1.32 1.56 -9.56
C ASP A 58 1.73 2.36 -8.32
N ASP A 59 1.07 2.15 -7.19
CA ASP A 59 1.43 2.80 -5.93
C ASP A 59 2.86 2.44 -5.47
N LEU A 60 3.37 1.27 -5.85
CA LEU A 60 4.74 0.87 -5.54
C LEU A 60 5.78 1.73 -6.27
N SER A 61 5.45 2.21 -7.46
CA SER A 61 6.35 3.07 -8.24
C SER A 61 6.64 4.40 -7.55
N HIS A 62 5.76 4.83 -6.66
CA HIS A 62 5.87 6.08 -5.91
C HIS A 62 6.60 5.93 -4.56
N ILE A 63 6.92 4.71 -4.15
CA ILE A 63 7.69 4.46 -2.93
C ILE A 63 9.17 4.49 -3.26
N ILE A 64 9.76 5.67 -3.15
CA ILE A 64 11.16 5.94 -3.48
C ILE A 64 11.95 6.06 -2.18
N GLN A 65 13.11 5.42 -2.12
CA GLN A 65 14.00 5.55 -0.97
C GLN A 65 14.44 7.00 -0.79
N GLN A 66 14.29 7.53 0.41
CA GLN A 66 14.68 8.89 0.73
C GLN A 66 16.20 8.97 0.97
N PRO A 67 16.82 10.17 0.82
CA PRO A 67 18.28 10.30 0.98
C PRO A 67 18.81 9.91 2.36
N ASP A 68 18.02 10.11 3.41
CA ASP A 68 18.35 9.78 4.80
C ASP A 68 17.71 8.47 5.28
N GLU A 69 17.02 7.77 4.40
CA GLU A 69 16.32 6.52 4.72
C GLU A 69 17.26 5.33 4.55
N SER A 70 17.37 4.50 5.60
CA SER A 70 18.15 3.26 5.52
C SER A 70 17.48 2.24 4.59
N ALA A 71 18.27 1.27 4.11
CA ALA A 71 17.73 0.18 3.30
C ALA A 71 16.64 -0.59 4.05
N ARG A 72 16.81 -0.82 5.36
CA ARG A 72 15.81 -1.48 6.21
C ARG A 72 14.50 -0.70 6.28
N GLN A 73 14.58 0.61 6.50
CA GLN A 73 13.40 1.47 6.57
C GLN A 73 12.64 1.52 5.24
N PHE A 74 13.38 1.66 4.15
CA PHE A 74 12.81 1.63 2.80
C PHE A 74 12.13 0.29 2.50
N TRP A 75 12.81 -0.83 2.80
CA TRP A 75 12.25 -2.16 2.60
C TRP A 75 10.96 -2.37 3.40
N THR A 76 10.95 -1.98 4.67
CA THR A 76 9.77 -2.09 5.52
C THR A 76 8.60 -1.31 4.95
N ARG A 77 8.84 -0.09 4.52
CA ARG A 77 7.82 0.79 3.92
C ARG A 77 7.29 0.23 2.60
N PHE A 78 8.18 -0.26 1.75
CA PHE A 78 7.83 -0.89 0.47
C PHE A 78 7.00 -2.16 0.69
N LEU A 79 7.45 -3.04 1.57
CA LEU A 79 6.78 -4.30 1.85
C LEU A 79 5.39 -4.09 2.49
N THR A 80 5.27 -3.10 3.38
CA THR A 80 3.99 -2.73 3.98
C THR A 80 2.97 -2.34 2.90
N LYS A 81 3.38 -1.51 1.94
CA LYS A 81 2.50 -1.12 0.83
C LYS A 81 2.19 -2.30 -0.07
N LYS A 82 3.19 -3.11 -0.43
CA LYS A 82 2.99 -4.29 -1.28
C LYS A 82 1.96 -5.25 -0.67
N ASN A 83 2.00 -5.47 0.62
CA ASN A 83 1.09 -6.38 1.31
C ASN A 83 -0.36 -5.87 1.37
N GLN A 84 -0.59 -4.58 1.14
CA GLN A 84 -1.93 -4.00 1.01
C GLN A 84 -2.54 -4.19 -0.37
N ILE A 85 -1.73 -4.55 -1.36
CA ILE A 85 -2.16 -4.73 -2.75
C ILE A 85 -2.60 -6.16 -2.95
N VAL A 86 -3.87 -6.35 -3.36
CA VAL A 86 -4.47 -7.69 -3.52
C VAL A 86 -3.86 -8.44 -4.69
N ASP A 87 -3.54 -7.75 -5.77
CA ASP A 87 -3.12 -8.37 -7.02
C ASP A 87 -1.89 -7.64 -7.59
N CYS A 88 -0.72 -8.02 -7.09
CA CYS A 88 0.55 -7.45 -7.52
C CYS A 88 1.50 -8.56 -7.96
N PRO A 89 1.73 -8.73 -9.27
CA PRO A 89 2.70 -9.69 -9.77
C PRO A 89 4.11 -9.40 -9.24
N ASP A 90 4.87 -10.44 -8.94
CA ASP A 90 6.24 -10.32 -8.42
C ASP A 90 7.14 -9.52 -9.36
N ALA A 91 6.98 -9.67 -10.67
CA ALA A 91 7.77 -8.94 -11.65
C ALA A 91 7.58 -7.43 -11.55
N GLU A 92 6.35 -6.97 -11.35
CA GLU A 92 6.04 -5.54 -11.20
C GLU A 92 6.60 -4.99 -9.88
N ALA A 93 6.41 -5.72 -8.79
CA ALA A 93 6.93 -5.34 -7.48
C ALA A 93 8.46 -5.25 -7.49
N LEU A 94 9.10 -6.22 -8.09
CA LEU A 94 10.56 -6.28 -8.20
C LEU A 94 11.12 -5.13 -9.06
N ALA A 95 10.48 -4.84 -10.18
CA ALA A 95 10.87 -3.73 -11.04
C ALA A 95 10.77 -2.38 -10.32
N ALA A 96 9.67 -2.14 -9.61
CA ALA A 96 9.48 -0.93 -8.80
C ALA A 96 10.53 -0.81 -7.69
N PHE A 97 10.79 -1.90 -6.99
CA PHE A 97 11.80 -1.92 -5.92
C PHE A 97 13.19 -1.56 -6.44
N LYS A 98 13.63 -2.21 -7.51
CA LYS A 98 14.94 -1.95 -8.13
C LYS A 98 15.07 -0.51 -8.63
N HIS A 99 14.01 0.01 -9.22
CA HIS A 99 14.02 1.36 -9.79
C HIS A 99 14.12 2.44 -8.72
N ASN A 100 13.56 2.20 -7.55
CA ASN A 100 13.37 3.22 -6.50
C ASN A 100 14.44 3.18 -5.41
N ILE A 101 15.42 2.30 -5.50
CA ILE A 101 16.56 2.22 -4.57
C ILE A 101 17.52 3.36 -4.86
N ARG A 102 17.96 4.05 -3.80
CA ARG A 102 19.04 5.04 -3.85
C ARG A 102 20.36 4.53 -3.26
N ASP A 103 20.28 3.51 -2.41
CA ASP A 103 21.45 2.91 -1.78
C ASP A 103 22.29 2.16 -2.82
N GLU A 104 23.51 2.64 -3.05
CA GLU A 104 24.42 2.08 -4.05
C GLU A 104 24.81 0.63 -3.74
N TRP A 105 25.05 0.32 -2.49
CA TRP A 105 25.44 -1.02 -2.08
C TRP A 105 24.32 -2.02 -2.31
N LEU A 106 23.09 -1.63 -1.96
CA LEU A 106 21.91 -2.46 -2.20
C LEU A 106 21.67 -2.66 -3.69
N ALA A 107 21.79 -1.59 -4.48
CA ALA A 107 21.64 -1.66 -5.93
C ALA A 107 22.65 -2.63 -6.56
N ARG A 108 23.89 -2.62 -6.09
CA ARG A 108 24.94 -3.53 -6.55
C ARG A 108 24.62 -4.97 -6.20
N HIS A 109 24.16 -5.23 -4.98
CA HIS A 109 23.78 -6.59 -4.55
C HIS A 109 22.63 -7.14 -5.41
N LEU A 110 21.63 -6.33 -5.68
CA LEU A 110 20.52 -6.72 -6.56
C LEU A 110 20.99 -6.99 -7.98
N GLY A 111 21.92 -6.19 -8.49
CA GLY A 111 22.49 -6.39 -9.82
C GLY A 111 23.32 -7.66 -9.94
N GLN A 112 24.01 -8.07 -8.86
CA GLN A 112 24.81 -9.28 -8.81
C GLN A 112 23.97 -10.54 -8.65
N GLU A 113 23.02 -10.55 -7.72
CA GLU A 113 22.21 -11.73 -7.39
C GLU A 113 21.04 -11.93 -8.34
N LYS A 114 20.55 -10.87 -8.96
CA LYS A 114 19.43 -10.88 -9.92
C LYS A 114 18.23 -11.69 -9.42
N PRO A 115 17.65 -11.34 -8.26
CA PRO A 115 16.51 -12.07 -7.73
C PRO A 115 15.33 -11.99 -8.70
N LYS A 116 14.60 -13.10 -8.86
CA LYS A 116 13.49 -13.20 -9.82
C LYS A 116 12.12 -13.29 -9.14
N SER A 117 12.09 -13.34 -7.82
CA SER A 117 10.84 -13.43 -7.04
C SER A 117 10.93 -12.54 -5.82
N MET A 118 9.79 -12.21 -5.23
CA MET A 118 9.75 -11.45 -3.98
C MET A 118 10.32 -12.25 -2.81
N ALA A 119 10.19 -13.58 -2.83
CA ALA A 119 10.82 -14.44 -1.84
C ALA A 119 12.36 -14.33 -1.89
N ALA A 120 12.94 -14.31 -3.09
CA ALA A 120 14.37 -14.13 -3.29
C ALA A 120 14.84 -12.75 -2.83
N VAL A 121 14.06 -11.70 -3.10
CA VAL A 121 14.33 -10.33 -2.61
C VAL A 121 14.29 -10.27 -1.09
N THR A 122 13.31 -10.91 -0.47
CA THR A 122 13.18 -10.96 1.00
C THR A 122 14.42 -11.61 1.63
N SER A 123 14.90 -12.71 1.07
CA SER A 123 16.13 -13.37 1.54
C SER A 123 17.35 -12.48 1.37
N LEU A 124 17.48 -11.81 0.23
CA LEU A 124 18.56 -10.87 -0.03
C LEU A 124 18.51 -9.70 0.98
N MET A 125 17.34 -9.11 1.21
CA MET A 125 17.20 -8.00 2.13
C MET A 125 17.52 -8.38 3.57
N THR A 126 17.11 -9.57 3.99
CA THR A 126 17.45 -10.08 5.33
C THR A 126 18.97 -10.16 5.53
N ARG A 127 19.69 -10.70 4.56
CA ARG A 127 21.15 -10.79 4.60
C ARG A 127 21.82 -9.42 4.51
N PHE A 128 21.33 -8.57 3.63
CA PHE A 128 21.86 -7.22 3.44
C PHE A 128 21.73 -6.38 4.71
N CYS A 129 20.56 -6.37 5.33
CA CYS A 129 20.33 -5.63 6.58
C CYS A 129 21.18 -6.17 7.73
N ALA A 130 21.36 -7.48 7.83
CA ALA A 130 22.24 -8.08 8.82
C ALA A 130 23.71 -7.66 8.60
N GLY A 131 24.14 -7.56 7.34
CA GLY A 131 25.48 -7.06 6.99
C GLY A 131 25.68 -5.59 7.37
N GLU A 132 24.69 -4.74 7.14
CA GLU A 132 24.73 -3.34 7.59
C GLU A 132 24.81 -3.22 9.11
N ASP A 133 24.02 -3.99 9.83
CA ASP A 133 24.05 -4.01 11.30
C ASP A 133 25.44 -4.38 11.82
N SER A 134 26.08 -5.39 11.24
CA SER A 134 27.44 -5.80 11.58
C SER A 134 28.46 -4.72 11.31
N TRP A 135 28.35 -4.04 10.19
CA TRP A 135 29.22 -2.93 9.81
C TRP A 135 29.11 -1.75 10.79
N LEU A 136 27.89 -1.36 11.13
CA LEU A 136 27.65 -0.28 12.09
C LEU A 136 28.20 -0.63 13.48
N ALA A 137 28.03 -1.88 13.93
CA ALA A 137 28.59 -2.33 15.20
C ALA A 137 30.13 -2.26 15.22
N GLN A 138 30.77 -2.63 14.11
CA GLN A 138 32.22 -2.50 13.97
C GLN A 138 32.69 -1.06 14.02
N GLN A 139 31.99 -0.15 13.35
CA GLN A 139 32.32 1.28 13.38
C GLN A 139 32.20 1.87 14.78
N GLN A 140 31.15 1.54 15.50
CA GLN A 140 30.98 1.98 16.88
C GLN A 140 32.12 1.46 17.79
N HIS A 141 32.53 0.24 17.59
CA HIS A 141 33.65 -0.35 18.34
C HIS A 141 34.97 0.39 18.07
N HIS A 142 35.26 0.69 16.81
CA HIS A 142 36.43 1.48 16.43
C HIS A 142 36.44 2.88 17.03
N GLN A 143 35.29 3.56 17.00
CA GLN A 143 35.16 4.89 17.62
C GLN A 143 35.43 4.85 19.13
N GLN A 144 34.97 3.83 19.84
CA GLN A 144 35.23 3.66 21.27
C GLN A 144 36.70 3.44 21.57
N ILE A 145 37.41 2.72 20.73
CA ILE A 145 38.87 2.49 20.88
C ILE A 145 39.65 3.78 20.67
N GLU A 146 39.26 4.60 19.67
CA GLU A 146 39.93 5.88 19.39
C GLU A 146 39.74 6.94 20.48
N LEU A 147 38.67 6.82 21.28
CA LEU A 147 38.39 7.74 22.38
C LEU A 147 39.13 7.39 23.69
N VAL A 148 39.81 6.25 23.74
CA VAL A 148 40.63 5.79 24.86
C VAL A 148 42.10 6.06 24.59
#